data_b66b5974de01be96584f2eb3713b5860
#
_entry.id   b66b5974de01be96584f2eb3713b5860
#
_cell.length_a   1.000
_cell.length_b   1.000
_cell.length_c   1.000
_cell.angle_alpha   90.00
_cell.angle_beta   90.00
_cell.angle_gamma   90.00
#
_symmetry.space_group_name_H-M   'P 1'
#
loop_
_entity.id
_entity.type
_entity.pdbx_description
1 polymer ?
#
loop_
_entity_poly.entity_id
_entity_poly.type
_entity_poly.pdbx_seq_one_letter_code
_entity_poly.pdbx_strand_id
1 'polypeptide(L)'
;MNHKILHKLEKMIHISPQLLRNPVTLQQAIQGTFNIEIDDVSYNNIGELVDRIDDKVLHKYFGSVWKGDMAKFKYSGYALVDEINNQKPRRVLDIGCGYHLFKDKIDNIVGIDPYNTAADHEVALLDYHPEEKFDVTLALGSINFGSTDKIYAELEHAVSLCNPGAVMYFRANPGLPHDKAESDWIYFYPWDSNFVVNCADQLNVDILDIRTDSHKNRLYFVWRTK
;
A
#
# COMPACT_ATOMS: atom_id res chain seq x y z
N MET A 1 -8.77 -10.32 -1.64
CA MET A 1 -8.85 -10.92 -3.00
C MET A 1 -9.17 -9.86 -4.05
N ASN A 2 -8.41 -9.74 -5.11
CA ASN A 2 -8.60 -8.78 -6.20
C ASN A 2 -9.65 -9.27 -7.21
N HIS A 3 -10.85 -8.66 -7.19
CA HIS A 3 -11.98 -9.06 -8.06
C HIS A 3 -11.72 -8.85 -9.56
N LYS A 4 -10.85 -7.89 -9.95
CA LYS A 4 -10.51 -7.69 -11.37
C LYS A 4 -9.72 -8.87 -11.92
N ILE A 5 -8.74 -9.35 -11.16
CA ILE A 5 -7.93 -10.52 -11.49
C ILE A 5 -8.79 -11.77 -11.49
N LEU A 6 -9.60 -11.98 -10.44
CA LEU A 6 -10.51 -13.12 -10.35
C LEU A 6 -11.41 -13.21 -11.57
N HIS A 7 -12.14 -12.14 -11.90
CA HIS A 7 -13.06 -12.12 -13.04
C HIS A 7 -12.33 -12.41 -14.37
N LYS A 8 -11.12 -11.88 -14.54
CA LYS A 8 -10.33 -12.15 -15.74
C LYS A 8 -9.89 -13.61 -15.83
N LEU A 9 -9.44 -14.22 -14.73
CA LEU A 9 -9.10 -15.64 -14.68
C LEU A 9 -10.29 -16.55 -14.97
N GLU A 10 -11.43 -16.30 -14.34
CA GLU A 10 -12.67 -17.04 -14.58
C GLU A 10 -13.08 -16.99 -16.06
N LYS A 11 -13.01 -15.82 -16.68
CA LYS A 11 -13.28 -15.65 -18.11
C LYS A 11 -12.31 -16.44 -18.99
N MET A 12 -11.01 -16.41 -18.66
CA MET A 12 -9.99 -17.18 -19.39
C MET A 12 -10.26 -18.68 -19.30
N ILE A 13 -10.55 -19.19 -18.11
CA ILE A 13 -10.86 -20.60 -17.84
C ILE A 13 -12.16 -21.00 -18.56
N HIS A 14 -13.18 -20.16 -18.53
CA HIS A 14 -14.45 -20.41 -19.21
C HIS A 14 -14.27 -20.56 -20.75
N ILE A 15 -13.47 -19.68 -21.35
CA ILE A 15 -13.17 -19.73 -22.80
C ILE A 15 -12.29 -20.92 -23.15
N SER A 16 -11.35 -21.28 -22.26
CA SER A 16 -10.35 -22.32 -22.50
C SER A 16 -10.20 -23.24 -21.29
N PRO A 17 -11.16 -24.17 -21.04
CA PRO A 17 -11.11 -25.05 -19.86
C PRO A 17 -9.88 -25.96 -19.79
N GLN A 18 -9.20 -26.20 -20.92
CA GLN A 18 -7.93 -26.93 -20.97
C GLN A 18 -6.81 -26.27 -20.18
N LEU A 19 -6.89 -24.96 -19.89
CA LEU A 19 -5.92 -24.27 -19.03
C LEU A 19 -5.78 -24.92 -17.66
N LEU A 20 -6.87 -25.45 -17.10
CA LEU A 20 -6.85 -26.16 -15.81
C LEU A 20 -6.09 -27.48 -15.82
N ARG A 21 -5.85 -28.05 -17.01
CA ARG A 21 -5.22 -29.37 -17.18
C ARG A 21 -3.72 -29.27 -17.50
N ASN A 22 -3.25 -28.07 -17.83
CA ASN A 22 -1.85 -27.87 -18.23
C ASN A 22 -1.27 -26.64 -17.52
N PRO A 23 -0.51 -26.83 -16.43
CA PRO A 23 0.09 -25.73 -15.66
C PRO A 23 0.97 -24.81 -16.51
N VAL A 24 1.73 -25.34 -17.47
CA VAL A 24 2.59 -24.52 -18.35
C VAL A 24 1.75 -23.58 -19.23
N THR A 25 0.66 -24.08 -19.80
CA THR A 25 -0.24 -23.26 -20.61
C THR A 25 -0.97 -22.21 -19.77
N LEU A 26 -1.38 -22.56 -18.54
CA LEU A 26 -1.98 -21.61 -17.60
C LEU A 26 -0.98 -20.52 -17.21
N GLN A 27 0.25 -20.88 -16.90
CA GLN A 27 1.33 -19.95 -16.59
C GLN A 27 1.56 -18.95 -17.74
N GLN A 28 1.70 -19.43 -18.98
CA GLN A 28 1.88 -18.58 -20.14
C GLN A 28 0.69 -17.63 -20.37
N ALA A 29 -0.53 -18.11 -20.16
CA ALA A 29 -1.73 -17.32 -20.29
C ALA A 29 -1.81 -16.21 -19.23
N ILE A 30 -1.41 -16.51 -17.98
CA ILE A 30 -1.32 -15.52 -16.88
C ILE A 30 -0.25 -14.50 -17.19
N GLN A 31 0.97 -14.94 -17.55
CA GLN A 31 2.08 -14.04 -17.88
C GLN A 31 1.72 -13.08 -19.01
N GLY A 32 1.12 -13.59 -20.07
CA GLY A 32 0.68 -12.77 -21.22
C GLY A 32 -0.46 -11.82 -20.89
N THR A 33 -1.41 -12.23 -20.03
CA THR A 33 -2.59 -11.42 -19.67
C THR A 33 -2.25 -10.29 -18.72
N PHE A 34 -1.49 -10.58 -17.67
CA PHE A 34 -1.20 -9.62 -16.59
C PHE A 34 0.17 -8.97 -16.76
N ASN A 35 0.94 -9.38 -17.78
CA ASN A 35 2.29 -8.89 -18.04
C ASN A 35 3.20 -8.99 -16.81
N ILE A 36 3.22 -10.15 -16.16
CA ILE A 36 4.02 -10.47 -14.98
C ILE A 36 4.82 -11.74 -15.21
N GLU A 37 5.85 -11.95 -14.39
CA GLU A 37 6.52 -13.24 -14.27
C GLU A 37 5.94 -14.00 -13.07
N ILE A 38 5.57 -15.25 -13.27
CA ILE A 38 5.07 -16.15 -12.23
C ILE A 38 5.62 -17.55 -12.49
N ASP A 39 6.28 -18.12 -11.50
CA ASP A 39 6.96 -19.40 -11.62
C ASP A 39 6.08 -20.59 -11.24
N ASP A 40 5.17 -20.37 -10.29
CA ASP A 40 4.25 -21.40 -9.79
C ASP A 40 2.80 -20.93 -9.95
N VAL A 41 2.01 -21.76 -10.65
CA VAL A 41 0.57 -21.58 -10.85
C VAL A 41 -0.24 -22.68 -10.18
N SER A 42 0.39 -23.48 -9.30
CA SER A 42 -0.33 -24.45 -8.47
C SER A 42 -1.24 -23.69 -7.47
N TYR A 43 -2.40 -24.25 -7.16
CA TYR A 43 -3.32 -23.65 -6.20
C TYR A 43 -4.28 -24.71 -5.64
N ASN A 44 -4.64 -24.57 -4.36
CA ASN A 44 -5.69 -25.39 -3.75
C ASN A 44 -7.08 -24.79 -4.04
N ASN A 45 -7.14 -23.47 -4.16
CA ASN A 45 -8.33 -22.73 -4.56
C ASN A 45 -7.94 -21.51 -5.42
N ILE A 46 -8.88 -21.01 -6.20
CA ILE A 46 -8.62 -19.91 -7.14
C ILE A 46 -8.22 -18.60 -6.43
N GLY A 47 -8.63 -18.41 -5.18
CA GLY A 47 -8.24 -17.25 -4.37
C GLY A 47 -6.75 -17.18 -4.15
N GLU A 48 -6.09 -18.30 -3.83
CA GLU A 48 -4.63 -18.37 -3.67
C GLU A 48 -3.88 -17.96 -4.95
N LEU A 49 -4.38 -18.38 -6.11
CA LEU A 49 -3.79 -17.98 -7.39
C LEU A 49 -4.01 -16.48 -7.66
N VAL A 50 -5.21 -15.97 -7.36
CA VAL A 50 -5.52 -14.53 -7.48
C VAL A 50 -4.59 -13.70 -6.60
N ASP A 51 -4.39 -14.08 -5.34
CA ASP A 51 -3.57 -13.33 -4.40
C ASP A 51 -2.09 -13.34 -4.82
N ARG A 52 -1.58 -14.45 -5.38
CA ARG A 52 -0.22 -14.51 -5.95
C ARG A 52 -0.06 -13.63 -7.20
N ILE A 53 -1.06 -13.62 -8.09
CA ILE A 53 -1.03 -12.74 -9.26
C ILE A 53 -1.08 -11.28 -8.82
N ASP A 54 -1.93 -10.95 -7.84
CA ASP A 54 -2.04 -9.59 -7.29
C ASP A 54 -0.71 -9.12 -6.70
N ASP A 55 -0.05 -9.95 -5.90
CA ASP A 55 1.28 -9.67 -5.36
C ASP A 55 2.32 -9.41 -6.47
N LYS A 56 2.38 -10.26 -7.51
CA LYS A 56 3.29 -10.06 -8.65
C LYS A 56 2.99 -8.79 -9.44
N VAL A 57 1.71 -8.43 -9.60
CA VAL A 57 1.27 -7.18 -10.22
C VAL A 57 1.74 -5.97 -9.40
N LEU A 58 1.53 -5.99 -8.08
CA LEU A 58 1.95 -4.94 -7.17
C LEU A 58 3.49 -4.80 -7.16
N HIS A 59 4.21 -5.93 -7.03
CA HIS A 59 5.66 -5.96 -7.06
C HIS A 59 6.22 -5.34 -8.34
N LYS A 60 5.72 -5.76 -9.51
CA LYS A 60 6.16 -5.19 -10.79
C LYS A 60 5.86 -3.70 -10.88
N TYR A 61 4.64 -3.30 -10.50
CA TYR A 61 4.22 -1.92 -10.62
C TYR A 61 5.02 -0.99 -9.70
N PHE A 62 5.08 -1.29 -8.40
CA PHE A 62 5.75 -0.43 -7.43
C PHE A 62 7.27 -0.60 -7.40
N GLY A 63 7.78 -1.76 -7.75
CA GLY A 63 9.22 -2.00 -7.83
C GLY A 63 9.91 -1.41 -9.08
N SER A 64 9.17 -1.20 -10.20
CA SER A 64 9.81 -0.79 -11.44
C SER A 64 9.08 0.26 -12.29
N VAL A 65 7.73 0.32 -12.23
CA VAL A 65 6.94 1.17 -13.13
C VAL A 65 6.58 2.51 -12.50
N TRP A 66 6.12 2.48 -11.25
CA TRP A 66 5.70 3.68 -10.54
C TRP A 66 6.90 4.49 -10.05
N LYS A 67 6.88 5.80 -10.32
CA LYS A 67 7.85 6.75 -9.79
C LYS A 67 7.09 7.95 -9.26
N GLY A 68 7.16 8.17 -7.94
CA GLY A 68 6.55 9.31 -7.29
C GLY A 68 7.32 10.60 -7.54
N ASP A 69 6.58 11.67 -7.82
CA ASP A 69 7.14 13.03 -7.76
C ASP A 69 6.69 13.65 -6.44
N MET A 70 7.56 13.59 -5.43
CA MET A 70 7.26 14.01 -4.06
C MET A 70 7.14 15.53 -3.90
N ALA A 71 7.65 16.31 -4.85
CA ALA A 71 7.64 17.76 -4.79
C ALA A 71 6.28 18.38 -5.15
N LYS A 72 5.46 17.68 -5.93
CA LYS A 72 4.19 18.20 -6.46
C LYS A 72 3.01 18.15 -5.48
N PHE A 73 3.13 17.45 -4.37
CA PHE A 73 2.02 17.25 -3.45
C PHE A 73 1.93 18.37 -2.41
N LYS A 74 0.74 18.97 -2.26
CA LYS A 74 0.50 20.08 -1.33
C LYS A 74 0.41 19.63 0.13
N TYR A 75 -0.15 18.45 0.39
CA TYR A 75 -0.46 17.95 1.74
C TYR A 75 0.31 16.67 2.09
N SER A 76 1.24 16.27 1.25
CA SER A 76 2.08 15.09 1.47
C SER A 76 3.42 15.25 0.72
N GLY A 77 4.22 14.19 0.69
CA GLY A 77 5.53 14.27 0.07
C GLY A 77 6.42 15.28 0.81
N TYR A 78 7.23 16.03 0.08
CA TYR A 78 8.18 16.97 0.69
C TYR A 78 7.55 18.13 1.45
N ALA A 79 6.24 18.39 1.27
CA ALA A 79 5.52 19.39 2.06
C ALA A 79 5.45 19.04 3.56
N LEU A 80 5.67 17.77 3.94
CA LEU A 80 5.67 17.32 5.34
C LEU A 80 7.03 17.40 6.02
N VAL A 81 8.13 17.60 5.27
CA VAL A 81 9.49 17.50 5.81
C VAL A 81 9.73 18.44 6.98
N ASP A 82 9.44 19.73 6.79
CA ASP A 82 9.65 20.73 7.84
C ASP A 82 8.71 20.51 9.04
N GLU A 83 7.48 20.13 8.80
CA GLU A 83 6.50 19.83 9.85
C GLU A 83 6.96 18.67 10.73
N ILE A 84 7.49 17.60 10.12
CA ILE A 84 7.97 16.43 10.84
C ILE A 84 9.27 16.75 11.59
N ASN A 85 10.25 17.36 10.94
CA ASN A 85 11.52 17.68 11.57
C ASN A 85 11.37 18.69 12.74
N ASN A 86 10.41 19.64 12.63
CA ASN A 86 10.11 20.58 13.73
C ASN A 86 9.54 19.89 14.98
N GLN A 87 8.95 18.69 14.85
CA GLN A 87 8.52 17.89 16.00
C GLN A 87 9.70 17.23 16.75
N LYS A 88 10.89 17.19 16.14
CA LYS A 88 12.11 16.56 16.66
C LYS A 88 11.87 15.11 17.09
N PRO A 89 11.30 14.26 16.23
CA PRO A 89 10.99 12.88 16.57
C PRO A 89 12.28 12.10 16.82
N ARG A 90 12.26 11.19 17.80
CA ARG A 90 13.38 10.27 18.03
C ARG A 90 13.44 9.19 16.93
N ARG A 91 12.27 8.76 16.42
CA ARG A 91 12.16 7.77 15.36
C ARG A 91 10.95 8.07 14.46
N VAL A 92 11.15 7.97 13.16
CA VAL A 92 10.11 8.12 12.14
C VAL A 92 10.04 6.84 11.33
N LEU A 93 8.83 6.34 11.03
CA LEU A 93 8.60 5.20 10.16
C LEU A 93 7.93 5.67 8.84
N ASP A 94 8.53 5.33 7.70
CA ASP A 94 7.94 5.50 6.37
C ASP A 94 7.44 4.14 5.86
N ILE A 95 6.12 3.93 5.93
CA ILE A 95 5.44 2.69 5.55
C ILE A 95 5.19 2.70 4.04
N GLY A 96 5.80 1.76 3.32
CA GLY A 96 5.77 1.73 1.86
C GLY A 96 6.58 2.88 1.27
N CYS A 97 7.82 3.02 1.73
CA CYS A 97 8.71 4.13 1.40
C CYS A 97 9.12 4.19 -0.09
N GLY A 98 8.89 3.11 -0.85
CA GLY A 98 9.30 3.01 -2.24
C GLY A 98 10.81 3.22 -2.39
N TYR A 99 11.20 4.21 -3.19
CA TYR A 99 12.60 4.58 -3.39
C TYR A 99 13.25 5.32 -2.21
N HIS A 100 12.61 5.34 -1.06
CA HIS A 100 13.05 5.96 0.19
C HIS A 100 13.51 7.42 0.02
N LEU A 101 12.69 8.22 -0.69
CA LEU A 101 13.01 9.59 -1.07
C LEU A 101 13.09 10.59 0.09
N PHE A 102 12.67 10.20 1.29
CA PHE A 102 12.77 10.99 2.52
C PHE A 102 14.06 10.76 3.31
N LYS A 103 14.87 9.75 2.98
CA LYS A 103 16.02 9.28 3.76
C LYS A 103 16.99 10.40 4.16
N ASP A 104 17.26 11.34 3.26
CA ASP A 104 18.17 12.47 3.51
C ASP A 104 17.46 13.78 3.85
N LYS A 105 16.16 13.73 4.18
CA LYS A 105 15.32 14.92 4.38
C LYS A 105 14.59 14.92 5.72
N ILE A 106 14.27 13.76 6.25
CA ILE A 106 13.62 13.61 7.56
C ILE A 106 14.61 12.92 8.49
N ASP A 107 14.81 13.53 9.66
CA ASP A 107 15.71 13.01 10.67
C ASP A 107 15.20 11.69 11.26
N ASN A 108 16.10 10.75 11.53
CA ASN A 108 15.80 9.48 12.21
C ASN A 108 14.73 8.61 11.52
N ILE A 109 14.61 8.72 10.19
CA ILE A 109 13.63 7.98 9.42
C ILE A 109 14.11 6.55 9.11
N VAL A 110 13.21 5.60 9.25
CA VAL A 110 13.35 4.20 8.83
C VAL A 110 12.28 3.92 7.79
N GLY A 111 12.68 3.41 6.63
CA GLY A 111 11.78 3.06 5.53
C GLY A 111 11.55 1.55 5.44
N ILE A 112 10.28 1.14 5.32
CA ILE A 112 9.92 -0.24 5.00
C ILE A 112 9.14 -0.29 3.69
N ASP A 113 9.44 -1.28 2.83
CA ASP A 113 8.71 -1.51 1.58
C ASP A 113 8.91 -2.97 1.13
N PRO A 114 7.84 -3.73 0.80
CA PRO A 114 7.98 -5.13 0.38
C PRO A 114 8.48 -5.30 -1.05
N TYR A 115 8.53 -4.23 -1.85
CA TYR A 115 8.79 -4.28 -3.28
C TYR A 115 10.03 -3.52 -3.73
N ASN A 116 10.70 -2.81 -2.81
CA ASN A 116 11.79 -1.90 -3.19
C ASN A 116 13.02 -2.09 -2.31
N THR A 117 14.14 -2.44 -2.95
CA THR A 117 15.44 -2.65 -2.28
C THR A 117 16.10 -1.37 -1.77
N ALA A 118 15.55 -0.19 -2.07
CA ALA A 118 16.00 1.08 -1.49
C ALA A 118 15.51 1.29 -0.05
N ALA A 119 14.54 0.50 0.41
CA ALA A 119 14.06 0.52 1.80
C ALA A 119 15.17 0.06 2.77
N ASP A 120 15.11 0.54 4.01
CA ASP A 120 16.00 0.02 5.07
C ASP A 120 15.65 -1.42 5.44
N HIS A 121 14.35 -1.79 5.32
CA HIS A 121 13.87 -3.16 5.46
C HIS A 121 12.91 -3.51 4.31
N GLU A 122 13.28 -4.54 3.55
CA GLU A 122 12.44 -5.09 2.47
C GLU A 122 11.40 -6.05 3.08
N VAL A 123 10.33 -5.47 3.63
CA VAL A 123 9.31 -6.20 4.40
C VAL A 123 7.94 -5.53 4.28
N ALA A 124 6.87 -6.35 4.29
CA ALA A 124 5.50 -5.84 4.37
C ALA A 124 5.19 -5.32 5.79
N LEU A 125 4.27 -4.35 5.89
CA LEU A 125 3.91 -3.73 7.16
C LEU A 125 3.51 -4.77 8.23
N LEU A 126 2.68 -5.75 7.89
CA LEU A 126 2.18 -6.77 8.84
C LEU A 126 3.27 -7.72 9.34
N ASP A 127 4.39 -7.81 8.65
CA ASP A 127 5.53 -8.66 9.00
C ASP A 127 6.67 -7.86 9.68
N TYR A 128 6.51 -6.54 9.84
CA TYR A 128 7.52 -5.68 10.44
C TYR A 128 7.30 -5.55 11.94
N HIS A 129 8.22 -6.08 12.73
CA HIS A 129 8.16 -6.12 14.20
C HIS A 129 9.43 -5.53 14.82
N PRO A 130 9.57 -4.20 14.88
CA PRO A 130 10.73 -3.54 15.46
C PRO A 130 10.73 -3.63 16.98
N GLU A 131 11.93 -3.56 17.59
CA GLU A 131 12.07 -3.53 19.05
C GLU A 131 11.59 -2.21 19.67
N GLU A 132 11.77 -1.10 18.95
CA GLU A 132 11.40 0.24 19.43
C GLU A 132 10.30 0.86 18.60
N LYS A 133 9.40 1.57 19.26
CA LYS A 133 8.27 2.27 18.66
C LYS A 133 8.66 3.62 18.05
N PHE A 134 7.75 4.19 17.27
CA PHE A 134 7.94 5.42 16.50
C PHE A 134 7.13 6.58 17.08
N ASP A 135 7.69 7.80 16.99
CA ASP A 135 7.03 9.04 17.38
C ASP A 135 6.23 9.65 16.22
N VAL A 136 6.63 9.34 14.98
CA VAL A 136 5.93 9.75 13.76
C VAL A 136 5.88 8.57 12.79
N THR A 137 4.75 8.40 12.08
CA THR A 137 4.64 7.46 10.97
C THR A 137 4.07 8.13 9.72
N LEU A 138 4.53 7.67 8.56
CA LEU A 138 4.06 8.06 7.24
C LEU A 138 3.50 6.83 6.53
N ALA A 139 2.31 6.96 5.92
CA ALA A 139 1.74 5.96 5.01
C ALA A 139 1.15 6.69 3.80
N LEU A 140 2.03 7.19 2.92
CA LEU A 140 1.68 8.11 1.85
C LEU A 140 1.30 7.39 0.54
N GLY A 141 0.36 6.47 0.64
CA GLY A 141 -0.15 5.69 -0.49
C GLY A 141 0.13 4.19 -0.41
N SER A 142 0.64 3.70 0.70
CA SER A 142 0.99 2.29 0.94
C SER A 142 -0.18 1.47 1.47
N ILE A 143 -0.97 1.97 2.40
CA ILE A 143 -2.15 1.28 2.94
C ILE A 143 -3.35 1.55 2.02
N ASN A 144 -3.38 0.93 0.85
CA ASN A 144 -4.36 1.19 -0.21
C ASN A 144 -4.83 -0.07 -0.95
N PHE A 145 -4.39 -1.25 -0.56
CA PHE A 145 -4.57 -2.45 -1.36
C PHE A 145 -5.20 -3.59 -0.57
N GLY A 146 -6.21 -4.22 -1.14
CA GLY A 146 -6.85 -5.40 -0.55
C GLY A 146 -8.25 -5.14 0.00
N SER A 147 -8.72 -6.07 0.84
CA SER A 147 -10.05 -5.99 1.48
C SER A 147 -10.08 -5.00 2.64
N THR A 148 -11.29 -4.66 3.09
CA THR A 148 -11.51 -3.86 4.30
C THR A 148 -10.79 -4.45 5.51
N ASP A 149 -10.85 -5.77 5.70
CA ASP A 149 -10.21 -6.44 6.82
C ASP A 149 -8.68 -6.31 6.77
N LYS A 150 -8.08 -6.40 5.56
CA LYS A 150 -6.64 -6.19 5.38
C LYS A 150 -6.26 -4.75 5.70
N ILE A 151 -6.99 -3.77 5.15
CA ILE A 151 -6.73 -2.35 5.43
C ILE A 151 -6.82 -2.07 6.93
N TYR A 152 -7.85 -2.62 7.60
CA TYR A 152 -8.02 -2.44 9.03
C TYR A 152 -6.87 -3.08 9.83
N ALA A 153 -6.45 -4.30 9.49
CA ALA A 153 -5.31 -4.96 10.12
C ALA A 153 -3.99 -4.18 9.93
N GLU A 154 -3.77 -3.61 8.73
CA GLU A 154 -2.61 -2.75 8.45
C GLU A 154 -2.64 -1.47 9.29
N LEU A 155 -3.81 -0.82 9.46
CA LEU A 155 -3.97 0.35 10.31
C LEU A 155 -3.74 0.02 11.79
N GLU A 156 -4.35 -1.06 12.29
CA GLU A 156 -4.19 -1.53 13.65
C GLU A 156 -2.71 -1.82 13.96
N HIS A 157 -2.04 -2.52 13.05
CA HIS A 157 -0.62 -2.80 13.21
C HIS A 157 0.21 -1.52 13.17
N ALA A 158 -0.04 -0.58 12.24
CA ALA A 158 0.63 0.70 12.20
C ALA A 158 0.49 1.50 13.51
N VAL A 159 -0.72 1.52 14.10
CA VAL A 159 -0.98 2.14 15.42
C VAL A 159 -0.16 1.44 16.51
N SER A 160 -0.09 0.10 16.49
CA SER A 160 0.66 -0.68 17.49
C SER A 160 2.16 -0.40 17.49
N LEU A 161 2.71 0.04 16.35
CA LEU A 161 4.12 0.44 16.20
C LEU A 161 4.43 1.84 16.75
N CYS A 162 3.42 2.60 17.16
CA CYS A 162 3.55 3.98 17.59
C CYS A 162 3.68 4.11 19.11
N ASN A 163 4.43 5.11 19.55
CA ASN A 163 4.44 5.58 20.94
C ASN A 163 3.11 6.31 21.26
N PRO A 164 2.68 6.38 22.53
CA PRO A 164 1.59 7.28 22.92
C PRO A 164 1.90 8.73 22.52
N GLY A 165 0.92 9.40 21.91
CA GLY A 165 1.07 10.77 21.39
C GLY A 165 1.74 10.86 20.01
N ALA A 166 2.12 9.75 19.39
CA ALA A 166 2.72 9.74 18.06
C ALA A 166 1.77 10.30 16.99
N VAL A 167 2.33 11.00 16.00
CA VAL A 167 1.59 11.58 14.88
C VAL A 167 1.72 10.70 13.65
N MET A 168 0.60 10.39 13.02
CA MET A 168 0.52 9.49 11.87
C MET A 168 -0.05 10.23 10.65
N TYR A 169 0.72 10.30 9.57
CA TYR A 169 0.34 10.98 8.32
C TYR A 169 -0.04 9.98 7.26
N PHE A 170 -1.22 10.15 6.69
CA PHE A 170 -1.75 9.26 5.67
C PHE A 170 -2.10 10.01 4.39
N ARG A 171 -1.89 9.32 3.27
CA ARG A 171 -2.46 9.69 1.98
C ARG A 171 -3.13 8.46 1.37
N ALA A 172 -4.43 8.53 1.17
CA ALA A 172 -5.22 7.42 0.68
C ALA A 172 -5.83 7.69 -0.70
N ASN A 173 -6.05 6.60 -1.43
CA ASN A 173 -6.64 6.62 -2.76
C ASN A 173 -8.15 6.36 -2.67
N PRO A 174 -9.03 7.16 -3.28
CA PRO A 174 -10.47 6.94 -3.30
C PRO A 174 -10.92 5.80 -4.25
N GLY A 175 -10.07 4.82 -4.54
CA GLY A 175 -10.37 3.70 -5.42
C GLY A 175 -10.05 3.94 -6.91
N LEU A 176 -9.37 5.05 -7.24
CA LEU A 176 -9.06 5.40 -8.63
C LEU A 176 -7.73 4.78 -9.09
N PRO A 177 -7.68 4.21 -10.32
CA PRO A 177 -6.43 3.72 -10.89
C PRO A 177 -5.44 4.88 -11.11
N HIS A 178 -4.15 4.55 -11.21
CA HIS A 178 -3.14 5.48 -11.67
C HIS A 178 -3.25 5.65 -13.20
N ASP A 179 -2.58 6.67 -13.75
CA ASP A 179 -2.67 7.01 -15.19
C ASP A 179 -1.92 6.03 -16.11
N LYS A 180 -1.24 5.03 -15.56
CA LYS A 180 -0.47 4.04 -16.32
C LYS A 180 -1.30 2.77 -16.50
N ALA A 181 -1.29 2.21 -17.71
CA ALA A 181 -2.03 0.99 -18.05
C ALA A 181 -1.67 -0.21 -17.15
N GLU A 182 -0.42 -0.27 -16.68
CA GLU A 182 0.02 -1.32 -15.76
C GLU A 182 -0.71 -1.31 -14.42
N SER A 183 -1.35 -0.18 -14.06
CA SER A 183 -2.18 -0.07 -12.85
C SER A 183 -3.61 -0.62 -13.02
N ASP A 184 -4.03 -1.01 -14.22
CA ASP A 184 -5.40 -1.45 -14.50
C ASP A 184 -5.77 -2.71 -13.70
N TRP A 185 -4.81 -3.56 -13.41
CA TRP A 185 -4.99 -4.77 -12.61
C TRP A 185 -4.94 -4.54 -11.12
N ILE A 186 -4.52 -3.36 -10.66
CA ILE A 186 -4.43 -3.03 -9.24
C ILE A 186 -5.82 -2.67 -8.71
N TYR A 187 -6.21 -3.29 -7.60
CA TYR A 187 -7.39 -2.91 -6.86
C TYR A 187 -7.00 -1.92 -5.76
N PHE A 188 -7.31 -0.64 -5.97
CA PHE A 188 -7.17 0.38 -4.94
C PHE A 188 -8.41 0.37 -4.05
N TYR A 189 -8.22 0.26 -2.74
CA TYR A 189 -9.30 0.34 -1.78
C TYR A 189 -10.00 1.71 -1.86
N PRO A 190 -11.34 1.77 -1.91
CA PRO A 190 -12.06 3.03 -2.10
C PRO A 190 -12.20 3.79 -0.77
N TRP A 191 -11.13 4.46 -0.37
CA TRP A 191 -11.12 5.26 0.86
C TRP A 191 -12.10 6.42 0.81
N ASP A 192 -12.82 6.63 1.92
CA ASP A 192 -13.64 7.81 2.18
C ASP A 192 -13.47 8.33 3.62
N SER A 193 -14.00 9.52 3.91
CA SER A 193 -13.86 10.15 5.23
C SER A 193 -14.62 9.42 6.33
N ASN A 194 -15.73 8.76 6.01
CA ASN A 194 -16.50 8.01 7.00
C ASN A 194 -15.72 6.77 7.46
N PHE A 195 -15.06 6.10 6.52
CA PHE A 195 -14.18 4.97 6.85
C PHE A 195 -13.01 5.41 7.74
N VAL A 196 -12.39 6.57 7.46
CA VAL A 196 -11.31 7.13 8.31
C VAL A 196 -11.80 7.39 9.73
N VAL A 197 -12.99 8.00 9.88
CA VAL A 197 -13.58 8.29 11.19
C VAL A 197 -13.89 6.99 11.95
N ASN A 198 -14.52 6.01 11.28
CA ASN A 198 -14.86 4.74 11.91
C ASN A 198 -13.61 3.96 12.37
N CYS A 199 -12.54 3.96 11.56
CA CYS A 199 -11.28 3.33 11.96
C CYS A 199 -10.63 4.06 13.14
N ALA A 200 -10.64 5.38 13.15
CA ALA A 200 -10.06 6.16 14.25
C ALA A 200 -10.78 5.88 15.57
N ASP A 201 -12.11 5.80 15.56
CA ASP A 201 -12.91 5.45 16.74
C ASP A 201 -12.59 4.04 17.24
N GLN A 202 -12.53 3.05 16.34
CA GLN A 202 -12.24 1.66 16.68
C GLN A 202 -10.81 1.47 17.22
N LEU A 203 -9.84 2.18 16.65
CA LEU A 203 -8.42 2.11 17.03
C LEU A 203 -8.08 3.05 18.19
N ASN A 204 -9.05 3.80 18.71
CA ASN A 204 -8.90 4.73 19.82
C ASN A 204 -7.78 5.77 19.59
N VAL A 205 -7.76 6.38 18.39
CA VAL A 205 -6.84 7.46 18.01
C VAL A 205 -7.61 8.77 17.80
N ASP A 206 -6.94 9.89 18.00
CA ASP A 206 -7.51 11.21 17.74
C ASP A 206 -7.30 11.63 16.29
N ILE A 207 -8.33 12.15 15.65
CA ILE A 207 -8.23 12.75 14.32
C ILE A 207 -7.79 14.18 14.46
N LEU A 208 -6.60 14.52 13.93
CA LEU A 208 -6.11 15.89 13.91
C LEU A 208 -6.55 16.66 12.67
N ASP A 209 -6.67 15.97 11.54
CA ASP A 209 -7.04 16.58 10.27
C ASP A 209 -7.60 15.55 9.28
N ILE A 210 -8.54 15.98 8.42
CA ILE A 210 -9.00 15.23 7.24
C ILE A 210 -9.18 16.23 6.10
N ARG A 211 -8.52 15.99 4.96
CA ARG A 211 -8.58 16.84 3.75
C ARG A 211 -8.69 15.99 2.49
N THR A 212 -9.26 16.59 1.47
CA THR A 212 -9.18 16.07 0.10
C THR A 212 -8.47 17.09 -0.78
N ASP A 213 -7.66 16.64 -1.72
CA ASP A 213 -7.11 17.53 -2.75
C ASP A 213 -7.99 17.54 -4.00
N SER A 214 -7.81 18.59 -4.83
CA SER A 214 -8.47 18.69 -6.12
C SER A 214 -7.87 17.75 -7.18
N HIS A 215 -6.69 17.18 -6.91
CA HIS A 215 -6.02 16.25 -7.81
C HIS A 215 -6.43 14.82 -7.48
N LYS A 216 -7.36 14.27 -8.25
CA LYS A 216 -7.87 12.89 -8.12
C LYS A 216 -8.52 12.59 -6.76
N ASN A 217 -9.02 13.62 -6.07
CA ASN A 217 -9.72 13.47 -4.79
C ASN A 217 -8.96 12.60 -3.77
N ARG A 218 -7.64 12.71 -3.74
CA ARG A 218 -6.83 12.00 -2.74
C ARG A 218 -7.22 12.46 -1.35
N LEU A 219 -7.40 11.51 -0.46
CA LEU A 219 -7.73 11.76 0.95
C LEU A 219 -6.43 11.85 1.75
N TYR A 220 -6.28 12.92 2.52
CA TYR A 220 -5.20 13.12 3.48
C TYR A 220 -5.80 13.16 4.87
N PHE A 221 -5.22 12.43 5.79
CA PHE A 221 -5.64 12.52 7.19
C PHE A 221 -4.45 12.33 8.13
N VAL A 222 -4.58 12.93 9.30
CA VAL A 222 -3.56 12.90 10.34
C VAL A 222 -4.21 12.41 11.62
N TRP A 223 -3.62 11.38 12.20
CA TRP A 223 -4.04 10.82 13.48
C TRP A 223 -2.99 11.07 14.56
N ARG A 224 -3.44 10.99 15.82
CA ARG A 224 -2.58 10.95 16.99
C ARG A 224 -2.97 9.77 17.85
N THR A 225 -2.00 8.95 18.23
CA THR A 225 -2.20 7.87 19.21
C THR A 225 -2.44 8.44 20.61
N LYS A 226 -3.24 7.74 21.41
CA LYS A 226 -3.49 8.11 22.82
C LYS A 226 -2.47 7.51 23.76
#